data_3dea6b1eb8b43e035b2b0e67da25ca98
#
_entry.id   3dea6b1eb8b43e035b2b0e67da25ca98
#
_cell.length_a   1.000
_cell.length_b   1.000
_cell.length_c   1.000
_cell.angle_alpha   90.00
_cell.angle_beta   90.00
_cell.angle_gamma   90.00
#
_symmetry.space_group_name_H-M   'P 1'
#
loop_
_entity.id
_entity.type
_entity.pdbx_description
1 polymer ?
#
loop_
_entity_poly.entity_id
_entity_poly.type
_entity_poly.pdbx_seq_one_letter_code
_entity_poly.pdbx_strand_id
1 'polypeptide(L)'
;HQPVKILQDKVPSENAGLNVVLKKSVTMTGRGEVGAGMDPLLWNVKLTPMFFGQKNQWVVNYKANNNGESVEKEGNLLSFGNRWEGRRGQASPNRWLNVNQADVPNIPEKRYLMNNVHFFSANVLTNPFSNKEWELKVNTSYSNNAISRDSYEETVYERDTDFMSRGKVITEASNNFYSNTAKGEVKEKKNAKKGFFKNTTTWNGFWN
;
A
#
# COMPACT_ATOMS: atom_id res chain seq x y z
N HIS A 1 14.28 -28.77 5.22
CA HIS A 1 13.02 -28.88 6.01
C HIS A 1 11.81 -28.75 5.07
N GLN A 2 10.99 -29.80 5.00
CA GLN A 2 9.79 -29.79 4.16
C GLN A 2 8.69 -28.96 4.85
N PRO A 3 8.20 -27.87 4.24
CA PRO A 3 7.22 -26.98 4.87
C PRO A 3 5.83 -27.61 4.97
N VAL A 4 5.54 -28.65 4.20
CA VAL A 4 4.26 -29.38 4.20
C VAL A 4 4.41 -30.68 4.96
N LYS A 5 3.73 -30.81 6.09
CA LYS A 5 3.90 -31.97 7.01
C LYS A 5 3.58 -33.32 6.39
N ILE A 6 2.64 -33.39 5.46
CA ILE A 6 2.26 -34.66 4.79
C ILE A 6 3.37 -35.19 3.86
N LEU A 7 4.29 -34.31 3.41
CA LEU A 7 5.40 -34.64 2.51
C LEU A 7 6.74 -34.82 3.22
N GLN A 8 6.77 -34.66 4.55
CA GLN A 8 8.00 -34.55 5.34
C GLN A 8 8.87 -35.83 5.24
N ASP A 9 8.23 -36.99 5.13
CA ASP A 9 8.92 -38.28 5.04
C ASP A 9 8.94 -38.88 3.61
N LYS A 10 8.40 -38.16 2.62
CA LYS A 10 8.22 -38.66 1.26
C LYS A 10 9.05 -37.95 0.19
N VAL A 11 9.37 -36.69 0.43
CA VAL A 11 10.08 -35.86 -0.56
C VAL A 11 11.19 -35.10 0.15
N PRO A 12 12.45 -35.24 -0.32
CA PRO A 12 13.56 -34.45 0.20
C PRO A 12 13.32 -32.95 -0.09
N SER A 13 13.74 -32.09 0.82
CA SER A 13 13.63 -30.64 0.65
C SER A 13 15.02 -30.04 0.51
N GLU A 14 15.25 -29.30 -0.55
CA GLU A 14 16.47 -28.53 -0.79
C GLU A 14 16.50 -27.20 0.01
N ASN A 15 15.38 -26.84 0.65
CA ASN A 15 15.28 -25.59 1.40
C ASN A 15 15.64 -25.78 2.87
N ALA A 16 16.57 -24.98 3.37
CA ALA A 16 16.83 -24.82 4.78
C ALA A 16 15.78 -23.91 5.42
N GLY A 17 15.16 -24.36 6.51
CA GLY A 17 14.23 -23.55 7.32
C GLY A 17 14.89 -23.09 8.60
N LEU A 18 14.91 -21.79 8.85
CA LEU A 18 15.29 -21.23 10.13
C LEU A 18 14.07 -21.19 11.06
N ASN A 19 14.16 -21.90 12.16
CA ASN A 19 13.15 -21.84 13.22
C ASN A 19 13.60 -20.90 14.32
N VAL A 20 12.97 -19.72 14.40
CA VAL A 20 13.24 -18.74 15.45
C VAL A 20 12.29 -18.93 16.59
N VAL A 21 12.80 -19.31 17.75
CA VAL A 21 12.03 -19.45 18.99
C VAL A 21 12.22 -18.21 19.83
N LEU A 22 11.17 -17.42 20.01
CA LEU A 22 11.20 -16.23 20.85
C LEU A 22 11.17 -16.64 22.34
N LYS A 23 12.07 -16.05 23.11
CA LYS A 23 12.21 -16.29 24.57
C LYS A 23 11.05 -15.69 25.38
N LYS A 24 10.40 -14.63 24.88
CA LYS A 24 9.24 -13.99 25.50
C LYS A 24 7.95 -14.39 24.78
N SER A 25 6.94 -14.74 25.57
CA SER A 25 5.67 -15.22 25.04
C SER A 25 4.75 -14.15 24.44
N VAL A 26 4.93 -12.88 24.85
CA VAL A 26 4.10 -11.75 24.40
C VAL A 26 4.94 -10.48 24.37
N THR A 27 4.85 -9.75 23.30
CA THR A 27 5.49 -8.44 23.16
C THR A 27 4.52 -7.48 22.47
N MET A 28 4.30 -6.32 23.09
CA MET A 28 3.60 -5.20 22.48
C MET A 28 4.61 -4.09 22.24
N THR A 29 4.64 -3.56 21.04
CA THR A 29 5.52 -2.46 20.64
C THR A 29 4.81 -1.58 19.63
N GLY A 30 5.38 -0.43 19.34
CA GLY A 30 4.80 0.44 18.33
C GLY A 30 5.73 1.59 17.98
N ARG A 31 5.45 2.21 16.87
CA ARG A 31 6.10 3.44 16.43
C ARG A 31 5.04 4.51 16.17
N GLY A 32 5.30 5.72 16.66
CA GLY A 32 4.50 6.91 16.37
C GLY A 32 5.40 8.02 15.82
N GLU A 33 4.89 8.74 14.83
CA GLU A 33 5.52 9.92 14.27
C GLU A 33 4.42 10.95 14.01
N VAL A 34 4.62 12.16 14.49
CA VAL A 34 3.72 13.29 14.25
C VAL A 34 4.58 14.47 13.82
N GLY A 35 4.23 15.08 12.71
CA GLY A 35 4.87 16.28 12.17
C GLY A 35 3.84 17.36 11.89
N ALA A 36 4.22 18.60 12.15
CA ALA A 36 3.45 19.77 11.78
C ALA A 36 4.39 20.85 11.21
N GLY A 37 3.92 21.57 10.19
CA GLY A 37 4.59 22.70 9.57
C GLY A 37 3.63 23.86 9.45
N MET A 38 4.18 25.07 9.42
CA MET A 38 3.39 26.29 9.23
C MET A 38 3.75 26.93 7.89
N ASP A 39 2.76 27.54 7.28
CA ASP A 39 2.81 28.35 6.07
C ASP A 39 3.38 27.62 4.82
N PRO A 40 2.53 26.81 4.17
CA PRO A 40 1.16 26.45 4.54
C PRO A 40 1.09 25.44 5.71
N LEU A 41 -0.09 25.28 6.29
CA LEU A 41 -0.28 24.30 7.37
C LEU A 41 -0.12 22.88 6.82
N LEU A 42 1.02 22.28 7.09
CA LEU A 42 1.34 20.90 6.72
C LEU A 42 1.29 20.01 7.96
N TRP A 43 0.82 18.79 7.80
CA TRP A 43 0.78 17.82 8.86
C TRP A 43 1.08 16.41 8.37
N ASN A 44 1.62 15.59 9.25
CA ASN A 44 1.91 14.19 9.01
C ASN A 44 1.71 13.39 10.30
N VAL A 45 0.98 12.29 10.20
CA VAL A 45 0.76 11.36 11.30
C VAL A 45 1.03 9.94 10.82
N LYS A 46 1.91 9.22 11.53
CA LYS A 46 2.20 7.80 11.27
C LYS A 46 2.15 7.05 12.60
N LEU A 47 1.29 6.05 12.68
CA LEU A 47 1.13 5.19 13.85
C LEU A 47 1.20 3.73 13.43
N THR A 48 2.05 2.97 14.10
CA THR A 48 2.23 1.54 13.82
C THR A 48 2.32 0.73 15.11
N PRO A 49 1.20 0.50 15.81
CA PRO A 49 1.15 -0.43 16.92
C PRO A 49 1.25 -1.88 16.43
N MET A 50 1.98 -2.70 17.17
CA MET A 50 2.26 -4.10 16.88
C MET A 50 2.13 -4.95 18.13
N PHE A 51 1.60 -6.13 17.96
CA PHE A 51 1.48 -7.13 19.01
C PHE A 51 1.96 -8.49 18.51
N PHE A 52 2.84 -9.11 19.26
CA PHE A 52 3.39 -10.43 18.95
C PHE A 52 3.15 -11.37 20.12
N GLY A 53 2.14 -12.21 19.99
CA GLY A 53 1.82 -13.27 20.93
C GLY A 53 2.07 -14.65 20.32
N GLN A 54 1.95 -15.69 21.13
CA GLN A 54 2.17 -17.07 20.67
C GLN A 54 1.11 -17.56 19.68
N LYS A 55 -0.13 -17.13 19.84
CA LYS A 55 -1.27 -17.56 19.01
C LYS A 55 -1.75 -16.46 18.08
N ASN A 56 -1.62 -15.23 18.52
CA ASN A 56 -2.13 -14.06 17.80
C ASN A 56 -1.01 -13.06 17.62
N GLN A 57 -0.87 -12.56 16.40
CA GLN A 57 0.04 -11.47 16.06
C GLN A 57 -0.73 -10.49 15.19
N TRP A 58 -0.56 -9.21 15.46
CA TRP A 58 -1.16 -8.20 14.61
C TRP A 58 -0.27 -6.96 14.50
N VAL A 59 -0.40 -6.32 13.37
CA VAL A 59 0.22 -5.04 13.08
C VAL A 59 -0.82 -4.16 12.42
N VAL A 60 -1.03 -3.00 13.00
CA VAL A 60 -1.92 -1.99 12.45
C VAL A 60 -1.08 -0.79 12.04
N ASN A 61 -1.38 -0.22 10.87
CA ASN A 61 -0.76 1.01 10.42
C ASN A 61 -1.84 2.03 10.14
N TYR A 62 -1.64 3.22 10.64
CA TYR A 62 -2.39 4.40 10.24
C TYR A 62 -1.40 5.47 9.80
N LYS A 63 -1.60 6.00 8.61
CA LYS A 63 -0.80 7.08 8.04
C LYS A 63 -1.70 8.09 7.39
N ALA A 64 -1.46 9.34 7.70
CA ALA A 64 -2.23 10.41 7.12
C ALA A 64 -1.35 11.65 7.00
N ASN A 65 -1.42 12.35 5.88
CA ASN A 65 -0.66 13.56 5.66
C ASN A 65 -1.26 14.44 4.55
N ASN A 66 -0.78 15.69 4.53
CA ASN A 66 -1.02 16.65 3.45
C ASN A 66 0.30 17.27 2.93
N ASN A 67 1.44 16.65 3.21
CA ASN A 67 2.76 17.20 2.93
C ASN A 67 3.39 16.69 1.61
N GLY A 68 2.59 16.12 0.72
CA GLY A 68 3.06 15.57 -0.56
C GLY A 68 3.75 14.21 -0.47
N GLU A 69 3.70 13.52 0.68
CA GLU A 69 4.24 12.18 0.82
C GLU A 69 3.22 11.14 0.37
N SER A 70 3.57 10.31 -0.61
CA SER A 70 2.72 9.21 -1.05
C SER A 70 2.78 8.05 -0.05
N VAL A 71 1.64 7.67 0.51
CA VAL A 71 1.54 6.53 1.44
C VAL A 71 1.27 5.20 0.75
N GLU A 72 0.91 5.20 -0.52
CA GLU A 72 0.54 4.00 -1.28
C GLU A 72 1.71 3.03 -1.48
N LYS A 73 2.91 3.56 -1.60
CA LYS A 73 4.15 2.77 -1.80
C LYS A 73 4.51 1.91 -0.59
N GLU A 74 3.98 2.23 0.58
CA GLU A 74 4.30 1.56 1.84
C GLU A 74 3.27 0.50 2.28
N GLY A 75 2.19 0.31 1.53
CA GLY A 75 1.12 -0.63 1.86
C GLY A 75 1.51 -2.11 1.90
N ASN A 76 2.71 -2.45 1.43
CA ASN A 76 3.21 -3.82 1.34
C ASN A 76 4.29 -4.17 2.38
N LEU A 77 4.46 -3.39 3.45
CA LEU A 77 5.53 -3.56 4.44
C LEU A 77 5.52 -4.88 5.21
N LEU A 78 4.43 -5.62 5.18
CA LEU A 78 4.31 -6.90 5.86
C LEU A 78 3.83 -8.01 4.94
N SER A 79 4.54 -8.20 3.84
CA SER A 79 4.45 -9.45 3.10
C SER A 79 5.19 -10.55 3.87
N PHE A 80 4.56 -11.10 4.89
CA PHE A 80 4.96 -12.38 5.48
C PHE A 80 4.58 -13.50 4.50
N GLY A 81 5.33 -13.71 3.48
CA GLY A 81 5.06 -14.79 2.56
C GLY A 81 6.00 -14.79 1.39
N ASN A 82 6.42 -15.95 1.01
CA ASN A 82 7.35 -16.27 -0.05
C ASN A 82 7.23 -15.34 -1.27
N ARG A 83 8.34 -14.74 -1.66
CA ARG A 83 8.56 -14.01 -2.92
C ARG A 83 8.11 -14.77 -4.19
N TRP A 84 7.70 -16.02 -4.04
CA TRP A 84 7.28 -16.93 -5.10
C TRP A 84 5.77 -17.00 -5.33
N GLU A 85 4.94 -16.42 -4.47
CA GLU A 85 3.50 -16.36 -4.74
C GLU A 85 3.21 -15.25 -5.75
N GLY A 86 3.47 -15.61 -7.00
CA GLY A 86 2.87 -15.06 -8.21
C GLY A 86 2.73 -13.54 -8.25
N ARG A 87 3.65 -12.88 -8.94
CA ARG A 87 3.32 -11.65 -9.67
C ARG A 87 2.14 -11.94 -10.63
N ARG A 88 0.94 -12.02 -10.11
CA ARG A 88 -0.23 -11.68 -10.92
C ARG A 88 -0.17 -10.18 -11.11
N GLY A 89 0.13 -9.78 -12.35
CA GLY A 89 0.20 -8.39 -12.73
C GLY A 89 -1.01 -7.65 -12.18
N GLN A 90 -0.78 -6.54 -11.48
CA GLN A 90 -1.81 -5.56 -11.30
C GLN A 90 -2.28 -5.20 -12.70
N ALA A 91 -3.50 -5.60 -13.03
CA ALA A 91 -4.15 -5.06 -14.20
C ALA A 91 -4.18 -3.55 -14.00
N SER A 92 -3.44 -2.83 -14.82
CA SER A 92 -3.55 -1.38 -14.87
C SER A 92 -5.02 -1.07 -15.14
N PRO A 93 -5.68 -0.23 -14.34
CA PRO A 93 -7.04 0.18 -14.66
C PRO A 93 -7.00 0.76 -16.06
N ASN A 94 -7.77 0.18 -16.98
CA ASN A 94 -7.93 0.72 -18.33
C ASN A 94 -8.36 2.18 -18.18
N ARG A 95 -7.58 3.11 -18.67
CA ARG A 95 -7.94 4.52 -18.72
C ARG A 95 -9.04 4.68 -19.78
N TRP A 96 -10.27 4.69 -19.32
CA TRP A 96 -11.45 4.88 -20.18
C TRP A 96 -11.66 6.36 -20.57
N LEU A 97 -11.02 7.28 -19.84
CA LEU A 97 -11.14 8.72 -20.04
C LEU A 97 -9.74 9.34 -20.18
N ASN A 98 -9.50 9.97 -21.31
CA ASN A 98 -8.38 10.89 -21.50
C ASN A 98 -8.80 12.26 -20.96
N VAL A 99 -8.44 12.53 -19.71
CA VAL A 99 -8.57 13.87 -19.14
C VAL A 99 -7.24 14.59 -19.33
N ASN A 100 -7.26 15.83 -19.84
CA ASN A 100 -6.09 16.69 -19.85
C ASN A 100 -5.64 16.89 -18.40
N GLN A 101 -4.53 16.27 -18.07
CA GLN A 101 -3.91 16.40 -16.75
C GLN A 101 -2.77 17.40 -16.83
N ALA A 102 -2.65 18.20 -15.79
CA ALA A 102 -1.46 19.01 -15.58
C ALA A 102 -0.20 18.13 -15.62
N ASP A 103 0.80 18.54 -16.37
CA ASP A 103 2.06 17.82 -16.49
C ASP A 103 2.75 17.67 -15.13
N VAL A 104 3.39 16.52 -14.94
CA VAL A 104 4.15 16.25 -13.72
C VAL A 104 5.51 16.94 -13.85
N PRO A 105 5.81 17.93 -13.01
CA PRO A 105 7.10 18.62 -13.09
C PRO A 105 8.25 17.68 -12.70
N ASN A 106 9.42 17.90 -13.27
CA ASN A 106 10.63 17.13 -12.98
C ASN A 106 11.29 17.56 -11.65
N ILE A 107 10.51 17.57 -10.58
CA ILE A 107 10.96 17.86 -9.22
C ILE A 107 10.39 16.79 -8.25
N PRO A 108 10.96 16.63 -7.06
CA PRO A 108 10.46 15.64 -6.09
C PRO A 108 8.97 15.83 -5.77
N GLU A 109 8.21 14.72 -5.71
CA GLU A 109 6.76 14.70 -5.44
C GLU A 109 6.35 15.59 -4.25
N LYS A 110 7.13 15.59 -3.19
CA LYS A 110 6.90 16.42 -1.98
C LYS A 110 6.83 17.93 -2.23
N ARG A 111 7.27 18.39 -3.38
CA ARG A 111 7.30 19.82 -3.70
C ARG A 111 6.11 20.31 -4.53
N TYR A 112 5.42 19.41 -5.20
CA TYR A 112 4.29 19.78 -6.07
C TYR A 112 3.02 19.02 -5.76
N LEU A 113 3.08 17.91 -5.03
CA LEU A 113 1.92 17.09 -4.73
C LEU A 113 1.12 17.73 -3.58
N MET A 114 0.01 18.37 -3.93
CA MET A 114 -0.99 18.80 -2.96
C MET A 114 -1.94 17.65 -2.70
N ASN A 115 -1.70 16.91 -1.63
CA ASN A 115 -2.50 15.76 -1.25
C ASN A 115 -3.16 15.94 0.12
N ASN A 116 -4.22 15.20 0.32
CA ASN A 116 -4.77 14.92 1.65
C ASN A 116 -5.09 13.41 1.65
N VAL A 117 -4.25 12.65 2.31
CA VAL A 117 -4.33 11.19 2.25
C VAL A 117 -4.48 10.59 3.62
N HIS A 118 -5.37 9.62 3.71
CA HIS A 118 -5.54 8.76 4.87
C HIS A 118 -5.37 7.31 4.43
N PHE A 119 -4.48 6.62 5.08
CA PHE A 119 -4.21 5.20 4.85
C PHE A 119 -4.31 4.43 6.15
N PHE A 120 -5.08 3.36 6.12
CA PHE A 120 -5.20 2.41 7.21
C PHE A 120 -4.88 1.01 6.70
N SER A 121 -4.13 0.23 7.46
CA SER A 121 -3.99 -1.20 7.22
C SER A 121 -3.94 -1.99 8.51
N ALA A 122 -4.52 -3.19 8.48
CA ALA A 122 -4.44 -4.14 9.58
C ALA A 122 -4.04 -5.51 9.04
N ASN A 123 -3.04 -6.09 9.67
CA ASN A 123 -2.52 -7.40 9.34
C ASN A 123 -2.60 -8.26 10.60
N VAL A 124 -3.32 -9.36 10.51
CA VAL A 124 -3.56 -10.28 11.63
C VAL A 124 -3.12 -11.68 11.23
N LEU A 125 -2.32 -12.30 12.06
CA LEU A 125 -1.98 -13.71 12.00
C LEU A 125 -2.46 -14.39 13.27
N THR A 126 -3.29 -15.38 13.12
CA THR A 126 -3.85 -16.12 14.27
C THR A 126 -3.93 -17.61 14.01
N ASN A 127 -3.84 -18.37 15.07
CA ASN A 127 -4.16 -19.79 15.10
C ASN A 127 -5.54 -19.97 15.76
N PRO A 128 -6.64 -20.02 14.97
CA PRO A 128 -8.00 -19.97 15.50
C PRO A 128 -8.35 -21.18 16.36
N PHE A 129 -7.66 -22.29 16.17
CA PHE A 129 -7.85 -23.51 16.96
C PHE A 129 -6.64 -23.76 17.86
N SER A 130 -6.84 -24.49 18.96
CA SER A 130 -5.75 -24.80 19.90
C SER A 130 -4.66 -25.68 19.29
N ASN A 131 -4.94 -26.39 18.22
CA ASN A 131 -3.95 -27.15 17.47
C ASN A 131 -3.16 -26.20 16.53
N LYS A 132 -1.85 -26.30 16.51
CA LYS A 132 -0.98 -25.51 15.63
C LYS A 132 -1.07 -25.89 14.14
N GLU A 133 -2.10 -26.60 13.73
CA GLU A 133 -2.28 -27.05 12.36
C GLU A 133 -2.95 -25.98 11.48
N TRP A 134 -3.76 -25.12 12.09
CA TRP A 134 -4.46 -24.06 11.40
C TRP A 134 -3.76 -22.73 11.58
N GLU A 135 -3.66 -22.00 10.51
CA GLU A 135 -3.14 -20.64 10.45
C GLU A 135 -4.13 -19.81 9.64
N LEU A 136 -4.57 -18.71 10.20
CA LEU A 136 -5.40 -17.70 9.54
C LEU A 136 -4.63 -16.40 9.46
N LYS A 137 -4.47 -15.87 8.24
CA LYS A 137 -3.95 -14.53 7.98
C LYS A 137 -5.03 -13.67 7.40
N VAL A 138 -5.21 -12.49 7.96
CA VAL A 138 -6.13 -11.48 7.46
C VAL A 138 -5.33 -10.21 7.23
N ASN A 139 -5.33 -9.73 6.00
CA ASN A 139 -4.74 -8.47 5.63
C ASN A 139 -5.85 -7.57 5.10
N THR A 140 -5.99 -6.38 5.62
CA THR A 140 -6.94 -5.39 5.13
C THR A 140 -6.27 -4.04 5.03
N SER A 141 -6.64 -3.27 4.02
CA SER A 141 -6.20 -1.89 3.88
C SER A 141 -7.29 -1.02 3.26
N TYR A 142 -7.29 0.21 3.67
CA TYR A 142 -8.12 1.26 3.14
C TYR A 142 -7.27 2.50 2.88
N SER A 143 -7.46 3.12 1.74
CA SER A 143 -6.82 4.36 1.36
C SER A 143 -7.86 5.33 0.83
N ASN A 144 -7.89 6.52 1.39
CA ASN A 144 -8.60 7.68 0.87
C ASN A 144 -7.53 8.68 0.42
N ASN A 145 -7.57 9.09 -0.83
CA ASN A 145 -6.58 9.99 -1.40
C ASN A 145 -7.28 11.11 -2.16
N ALA A 146 -7.02 12.34 -1.76
CA ALA A 146 -7.42 13.54 -2.45
C ALA A 146 -6.17 14.25 -2.96
N ILE A 147 -6.09 14.52 -4.26
CA ILE A 147 -4.97 15.19 -4.91
C ILE A 147 -5.51 16.38 -5.69
N SER A 148 -4.92 17.56 -5.49
CA SER A 148 -5.17 18.75 -6.30
C SER A 148 -3.92 19.07 -7.12
N ARG A 149 -4.12 19.40 -8.38
CA ARG A 149 -3.07 19.86 -9.28
C ARG A 149 -3.57 21.04 -10.08
N ASP A 150 -2.84 22.14 -10.00
CA ASP A 150 -3.07 23.30 -10.80
C ASP A 150 -1.88 23.49 -11.75
N SER A 151 -2.15 23.78 -13.00
CA SER A 151 -1.12 24.09 -13.99
C SER A 151 -1.46 25.37 -14.73
N TYR A 152 -0.43 26.11 -15.04
CA TYR A 152 -0.47 27.30 -15.87
C TYR A 152 0.56 27.13 -16.97
N GLU A 153 0.12 27.24 -18.22
CA GLU A 153 0.98 27.20 -19.39
C GLU A 153 0.73 28.46 -20.22
N GLU A 154 1.78 29.15 -20.55
CA GLU A 154 1.75 30.32 -21.41
C GLU A 154 2.61 30.06 -22.64
N THR A 155 1.98 30.02 -23.82
CA THR A 155 2.67 29.91 -25.10
C THR A 155 2.54 31.21 -25.85
N VAL A 156 3.67 31.84 -26.15
CA VAL A 156 3.75 33.06 -26.93
C VAL A 156 4.22 32.72 -28.34
N TYR A 157 3.43 33.07 -29.34
CA TYR A 157 3.79 32.92 -30.74
C TYR A 157 4.27 34.27 -31.29
N GLU A 158 5.51 34.33 -31.70
CA GLU A 158 6.08 35.45 -32.46
C GLU A 158 6.09 35.07 -33.94
N ARG A 159 5.33 35.79 -34.76
CA ARG A 159 5.39 35.63 -36.20
C ARG A 159 6.26 36.71 -36.78
N ASP A 160 7.35 36.28 -37.41
CA ASP A 160 8.31 37.17 -38.08
C ASP A 160 7.74 37.66 -39.42
N THR A 161 6.80 38.58 -39.37
CA THR A 161 6.30 39.30 -40.53
C THR A 161 6.11 40.76 -40.12
N ASP A 162 6.35 41.69 -41.04
CA ASP A 162 6.39 43.19 -40.89
C ASP A 162 5.19 43.83 -40.14
N PHE A 163 4.25 43.08 -39.68
CA PHE A 163 3.16 43.46 -38.78
C PHE A 163 3.23 42.62 -37.51
N MET A 164 3.63 43.24 -36.42
CA MET A 164 3.69 42.63 -35.09
C MET A 164 2.35 42.04 -34.67
N SER A 165 2.09 40.81 -34.96
CA SER A 165 1.03 40.05 -34.30
C SER A 165 1.65 39.04 -33.36
N ARG A 166 1.71 39.36 -32.04
CA ARG A 166 1.99 38.45 -30.98
C ARG A 166 0.71 37.73 -30.62
N GLY A 167 0.69 36.43 -30.84
CA GLY A 167 -0.35 35.56 -30.32
C GLY A 167 0.08 35.00 -28.95
N LYS A 168 -0.75 35.14 -27.95
CA LYS A 168 -0.54 34.55 -26.62
C LYS A 168 -1.66 33.57 -26.35
N VAL A 169 -1.32 32.31 -26.04
CA VAL A 169 -2.26 31.28 -25.57
C VAL A 169 -1.94 30.99 -24.12
N ILE A 170 -2.91 31.14 -23.27
CA ILE A 170 -2.83 30.78 -21.85
C ILE A 170 -3.71 29.56 -21.64
N THR A 171 -3.14 28.50 -21.09
CA THR A 171 -3.85 27.31 -20.69
C THR A 171 -3.76 27.16 -19.18
N GLU A 172 -4.90 27.24 -18.52
CA GLU A 172 -5.02 26.97 -17.10
C GLU A 172 -5.78 25.66 -16.90
N ALA A 173 -5.24 24.75 -16.11
CA ALA A 173 -5.92 23.52 -15.76
C ALA A 173 -5.87 23.32 -14.25
N SER A 174 -7.04 23.10 -13.65
CA SER A 174 -7.21 22.72 -12.25
C SER A 174 -7.82 21.32 -12.19
N ASN A 175 -7.09 20.39 -11.61
CA ASN A 175 -7.51 19.00 -11.53
C ASN A 175 -7.62 18.58 -10.05
N ASN A 176 -8.78 18.10 -9.66
CA ASN A 176 -9.04 17.53 -8.35
C ASN A 176 -9.38 16.04 -8.51
N PHE A 177 -8.58 15.18 -7.89
CA PHE A 177 -8.76 13.75 -7.93
C PHE A 177 -9.11 13.23 -6.54
N TYR A 178 -10.20 12.49 -6.45
CA TYR A 178 -10.57 11.75 -5.25
C TYR A 178 -10.54 10.27 -5.57
N SER A 179 -9.96 9.48 -4.69
CA SER A 179 -9.99 8.03 -4.83
C SER A 179 -10.08 7.35 -3.47
N ASN A 180 -10.93 6.36 -3.41
CA ASN A 180 -11.04 5.46 -2.29
C ASN A 180 -10.69 4.06 -2.76
N THR A 181 -9.80 3.40 -2.04
CA THR A 181 -9.42 2.03 -2.34
C THR A 181 -9.49 1.20 -1.07
N ALA A 182 -10.20 0.09 -1.13
CA ALA A 182 -10.21 -0.88 -0.05
C ALA A 182 -9.76 -2.24 -0.58
N LYS A 183 -8.90 -2.91 0.17
CA LYS A 183 -8.38 -4.24 -0.17
C LYS A 183 -8.50 -5.15 1.03
N GLY A 184 -8.90 -6.38 0.80
CA GLY A 184 -8.92 -7.42 1.80
C GLY A 184 -8.34 -8.72 1.26
N GLU A 185 -7.59 -9.42 2.08
CA GLU A 185 -7.05 -10.73 1.77
C GLU A 185 -7.19 -11.62 3.01
N VAL A 186 -7.78 -12.77 2.83
CA VAL A 186 -7.87 -13.81 3.85
C VAL A 186 -7.16 -15.06 3.34
N LYS A 187 -6.15 -15.51 4.08
CA LYS A 187 -5.43 -16.74 3.80
C LYS A 187 -5.67 -17.74 4.93
N GLU A 188 -6.21 -18.86 4.57
CA GLU A 188 -6.44 -19.99 5.44
C GLU A 188 -5.47 -21.12 5.08
N LYS A 189 -4.78 -21.65 6.06
CA LYS A 189 -3.86 -22.76 5.86
C LYS A 189 -4.05 -23.80 6.95
N LYS A 190 -4.25 -25.04 6.53
CA LYS A 190 -4.19 -26.22 7.41
C LYS A 190 -2.96 -27.04 7.01
N ASN A 191 -2.13 -27.36 7.99
CA ASN A 191 -0.93 -28.15 7.78
C ASN A 191 -0.85 -29.27 8.82
N ALA A 192 -1.50 -30.38 8.50
CA ALA A 192 -1.57 -31.57 9.35
C ALA A 192 -0.82 -32.74 8.71
N LYS A 193 -0.47 -33.77 9.52
CA LYS A 193 0.16 -35.00 9.01
C LYS A 193 -0.74 -35.77 8.03
N LYS A 194 -2.07 -35.65 8.19
CA LYS A 194 -3.07 -36.34 7.36
C LYS A 194 -3.54 -35.54 6.15
N GLY A 195 -3.21 -34.26 6.06
CA GLY A 195 -3.67 -33.40 4.94
C GLY A 195 -3.11 -32.00 4.98
N PHE A 196 -3.09 -31.39 3.83
CA PHE A 196 -2.73 -29.98 3.63
C PHE A 196 -3.86 -29.27 2.90
N PHE A 197 -4.23 -28.11 3.38
CA PHE A 197 -5.22 -27.24 2.76
C PHE A 197 -4.69 -25.79 2.77
N LYS A 198 -4.88 -25.08 1.67
CA LYS A 198 -4.59 -23.66 1.57
C LYS A 198 -5.67 -23.00 0.74
N ASN A 199 -6.28 -21.97 1.29
CA ASN A 199 -7.21 -21.09 0.60
C ASN A 199 -6.72 -19.66 0.67
N THR A 200 -6.96 -18.89 -0.38
CA THR A 200 -6.67 -17.44 -0.43
C THR A 200 -7.85 -16.77 -1.09
N THR A 201 -8.51 -15.90 -0.34
CA THR A 201 -9.60 -15.06 -0.83
C THR A 201 -9.14 -13.63 -0.81
N THR A 202 -9.27 -12.93 -1.94
CA THR A 202 -8.91 -11.51 -2.08
C THR A 202 -10.12 -10.71 -2.52
N TRP A 203 -10.26 -9.52 -1.95
CA TRP A 203 -11.26 -8.56 -2.31
C TRP A 203 -10.61 -7.18 -2.55
N ASN A 204 -11.03 -6.53 -3.62
CA ASN A 204 -10.57 -5.19 -3.97
C ASN A 204 -11.77 -4.34 -4.35
N GLY A 205 -11.91 -3.20 -3.71
CA GLY A 205 -12.90 -2.18 -4.02
C GLY A 205 -12.21 -0.86 -4.36
N PHE A 206 -12.74 -0.18 -5.37
CA PHE A 206 -12.31 1.14 -5.77
C PHE A 206 -13.55 1.98 -6.09
N TRP A 207 -13.60 3.20 -5.57
CA TRP A 207 -14.67 4.17 -5.85
C TRP A 207 -14.17 5.61 -5.72
N ASN A 208 -14.79 6.50 -6.44
CA ASN A 208 -14.54 7.94 -6.46
C ASN A 208 -15.72 8.67 -5.84
#